data_f6ad91062c87b87657ef3e8da314872c
#
_entry.id   f6ad91062c87b87657ef3e8da314872c
#
_cell.length_a   1.000
_cell.length_b   1.000
_cell.length_c   1.000
_cell.angle_alpha   90.00
_cell.angle_beta   90.00
_cell.angle_gamma   90.00
#
_symmetry.space_group_name_H-M   'P 1'
#
loop_
_entity.id
_entity.type
_entity.pdbx_description
1 polymer ?
#
loop_
_entity_poly.entity_id
_entity_poly.type
_entity_poly.pdbx_seq_one_letter_code
_entity_poly.pdbx_strand_id
1 'polypeptide(L)'
;MALLKFGTLLLLGLFLVTQCAPQKKFRRHMIRGRPMGGFVPKPTRNEKYAQDISSEGETFQNKVDHFSNTSTAVYTQRYWYNDQWYVPGGPAFLMLGGESEGDRYWVLDGDLAWARVKYPGLVSMAVGSSGPVQAEVDFVEYLEVVQNSITRTSPECAQSVTTAFNQVASLLQTASGRQSLKTTFNLCEDLDPTDAKQIETFWQTVYSPYMEIVQYSGDNADLFTNILTIQHAICRFHNTQDNSLTKLREVNNYFNLLMGNYGCASIDYSSFIEFMQNTTYGDAQEVRAWVWQTCTEFGYYQSTDSHTAGPFFGGEPALPVQYYIDECTAIYGPDYNSASVAAAVANVNAYYGGRDHMDSSYIILPNGNFDPWHALGKLNSTTSTIVPVVIDEAAHCADMYAPLPSDTPALTAARNLIAAQLHQWLQSIN
;
A
#
# COMPACT_ATOMS: atom_id res chain seq x y z
N MET A 1 17.42 15.66 58.90
CA MET A 1 17.76 15.94 57.51
C MET A 1 17.54 14.76 56.51
N ALA A 2 17.23 13.57 56.94
CA ALA A 2 17.01 12.40 56.07
C ALA A 2 15.54 12.24 55.57
N LEU A 3 14.57 12.77 56.30
CA LEU A 3 13.13 12.65 55.96
C LEU A 3 12.67 13.60 54.82
N LEU A 4 13.37 14.73 54.60
CA LEU A 4 13.02 15.67 53.51
C LEU A 4 13.51 15.21 52.14
N LYS A 5 14.50 14.33 52.06
CA LYS A 5 15.02 13.81 50.78
C LYS A 5 14.17 12.67 50.20
N PHE A 6 13.40 11.95 51.03
CA PHE A 6 12.53 10.87 50.53
C PHE A 6 11.21 11.38 49.97
N GLY A 7 10.68 12.48 50.49
CA GLY A 7 9.45 13.09 49.98
C GLY A 7 9.59 13.69 48.57
N THR A 8 10.74 14.29 48.28
CA THR A 8 11.03 14.92 46.95
C THR A 8 11.29 13.89 45.86
N LEU A 9 11.85 12.73 46.19
CA LEU A 9 12.00 11.64 45.22
C LEU A 9 10.69 10.93 44.88
N LEU A 10 9.78 10.81 45.86
CA LEU A 10 8.46 10.22 45.65
C LEU A 10 7.55 11.14 44.79
N LEU A 11 7.64 12.46 44.98
CA LEU A 11 6.89 13.44 44.15
C LEU A 11 7.44 13.54 42.74
N LEU A 12 8.75 13.45 42.53
CA LEU A 12 9.34 13.38 41.17
C LEU A 12 9.03 12.04 40.47
N GLY A 13 8.97 10.93 41.20
CA GLY A 13 8.55 9.63 40.66
C GLY A 13 7.08 9.60 40.27
N LEU A 14 6.20 10.25 41.01
CA LEU A 14 4.78 10.37 40.66
C LEU A 14 4.51 11.33 39.49
N PHE A 15 5.33 12.37 39.31
CA PHE A 15 5.22 13.26 38.14
C PHE A 15 5.73 12.63 36.82
N LEU A 16 6.66 11.69 36.91
CA LEU A 16 7.16 10.97 35.70
C LEU A 16 6.21 9.84 35.27
N VAL A 17 5.37 9.31 36.16
CA VAL A 17 4.40 8.26 35.84
C VAL A 17 3.11 8.84 35.24
N THR A 18 2.81 10.12 35.44
CA THR A 18 1.61 10.75 34.87
C THR A 18 1.77 11.29 33.45
N GLN A 19 2.98 11.23 32.86
CA GLN A 19 3.21 11.67 31.47
C GLN A 19 3.35 10.53 30.46
N CYS A 20 3.27 9.28 30.87
CA CYS A 20 3.14 8.15 29.97
C CYS A 20 1.70 7.60 29.96
N ALA A 21 0.72 8.42 29.64
CA ALA A 21 -0.46 7.89 28.97
C ALA A 21 0.03 7.43 27.58
N PRO A 22 -0.12 6.15 27.23
CA PRO A 22 0.23 5.74 25.86
C PRO A 22 -0.60 6.62 24.93
N GLN A 23 0.06 7.45 24.14
CA GLN A 23 -0.61 8.10 23.02
C GLN A 23 -1.29 6.96 22.26
N LYS A 24 -2.61 7.03 22.12
CA LYS A 24 -3.38 6.13 21.25
C LYS A 24 -2.76 6.27 19.85
N LYS A 25 -1.76 5.44 19.53
CA LYS A 25 -1.20 5.42 18.18
C LYS A 25 -2.30 4.84 17.33
N PHE A 26 -2.80 5.65 16.42
CA PHE A 26 -3.73 5.22 15.40
C PHE A 26 -3.09 4.07 14.62
N ARG A 27 -3.78 2.93 14.51
CA ARG A 27 -3.24 1.70 13.90
C ARG A 27 -4.13 1.26 12.74
N ARG A 28 -4.01 1.93 11.64
CA ARG A 28 -4.38 1.32 10.36
C ARG A 28 -3.09 0.99 9.63
N HIS A 29 -2.86 -0.27 9.33
CA HIS A 29 -1.67 -0.72 8.61
C HIS A 29 -1.75 -0.38 7.15
N MET A 30 -2.92 -0.60 6.55
CA MET A 30 -3.22 -0.30 5.16
C MET A 30 -4.25 0.81 5.09
N ILE A 31 -3.97 1.80 4.28
CA ILE A 31 -4.92 2.85 3.94
C ILE A 31 -5.04 2.89 2.42
N ARG A 32 -6.17 2.38 1.92
CA ARG A 32 -6.49 2.33 0.50
C ARG A 32 -5.39 1.62 -0.31
N GLY A 33 -5.03 0.40 0.13
CA GLY A 33 -4.04 -0.44 -0.53
C GLY A 33 -2.59 0.00 -0.38
N ARG A 34 -2.31 1.02 0.45
CA ARG A 34 -0.97 1.54 0.73
C ARG A 34 -0.61 1.36 2.20
N PRO A 35 0.56 0.81 2.56
CA PRO A 35 1.02 0.74 3.93
C PRO A 35 1.21 2.14 4.55
N MET A 36 0.87 2.29 5.84
CA MET A 36 1.24 3.50 6.57
C MET A 36 2.77 3.63 6.66
N GLY A 37 3.29 4.81 6.31
CA GLY A 37 4.72 5.09 6.35
C GLY A 37 5.47 4.73 5.07
N GLY A 38 4.77 4.33 4.02
CA GLY A 38 5.38 4.14 2.71
C GLY A 38 4.92 2.89 1.99
N PHE A 39 5.42 2.78 0.80
CA PHE A 39 4.93 1.91 -0.25
C PHE A 39 5.69 0.58 -0.27
N VAL A 40 6.98 0.61 -0.47
CA VAL A 40 7.82 -0.58 -0.58
C VAL A 40 9.00 -0.42 0.37
N PRO A 41 9.44 -1.48 1.08
CA PRO A 41 10.63 -1.40 1.90
C PRO A 41 11.83 -0.91 1.11
N LYS A 42 12.60 0.01 1.69
CA LYS A 42 13.79 0.56 1.04
C LYS A 42 14.79 -0.56 0.73
N PRO A 43 15.46 -0.53 -0.43
CA PRO A 43 16.55 -1.46 -0.72
C PRO A 43 17.68 -1.29 0.31
N THR A 44 17.97 -2.32 1.10
CA THR A 44 19.00 -2.25 2.15
C THR A 44 20.37 -2.76 1.73
N ARG A 45 20.44 -3.46 0.57
CA ARG A 45 21.64 -4.20 0.16
C ARG A 45 22.80 -3.37 -0.33
N ASN A 46 22.56 -2.12 -0.70
CA ASN A 46 23.55 -1.26 -1.33
C ASN A 46 24.05 -0.15 -0.40
N GLU A 47 24.00 -0.35 0.93
CA GLU A 47 24.51 0.64 1.92
C GLU A 47 25.93 1.11 1.63
N LYS A 48 26.78 0.22 1.08
CA LYS A 48 28.15 0.59 0.70
C LYS A 48 28.20 1.70 -0.35
N TYR A 49 27.28 1.66 -1.32
CA TYR A 49 27.22 2.68 -2.38
C TYR A 49 26.40 3.92 -1.96
N ALA A 50 25.49 3.76 -1.00
CA ALA A 50 24.70 4.85 -0.48
C ALA A 50 25.52 5.83 0.41
N GLN A 51 26.71 5.42 0.90
CA GLN A 51 27.56 6.28 1.74
C GLN A 51 28.10 7.50 0.98
N ASP A 52 28.28 7.39 -0.32
CA ASP A 52 28.79 8.47 -1.18
C ASP A 52 27.69 9.45 -1.64
N ILE A 53 26.42 9.16 -1.37
CA ILE A 53 25.27 9.99 -1.75
C ILE A 53 24.76 10.72 -0.51
N SER A 54 24.57 12.04 -0.61
CA SER A 54 24.03 12.86 0.48
C SER A 54 22.71 12.31 1.03
N SER A 55 22.59 12.17 2.34
CA SER A 55 21.32 11.80 2.99
C SER A 55 20.25 12.88 2.80
N GLU A 56 20.63 14.14 2.74
CA GLU A 56 19.74 15.28 2.58
C GLU A 56 19.26 15.45 1.13
N GLY A 57 20.00 14.89 0.15
CA GLY A 57 19.76 15.10 -1.26
C GLY A 57 20.14 16.50 -1.73
N GLU A 58 19.89 16.75 -3.01
CA GLU A 58 19.97 18.06 -3.66
C GLU A 58 18.58 18.67 -3.76
N THR A 59 18.49 19.95 -4.08
CA THR A 59 17.22 20.66 -4.20
C THR A 59 17.10 21.45 -5.48
N PHE A 60 15.86 21.58 -5.97
CA PHE A 60 15.51 22.54 -7.03
C PHE A 60 14.16 23.18 -6.77
N GLN A 61 13.90 24.32 -7.39
CA GLN A 61 12.64 25.02 -7.30
C GLN A 61 11.68 24.46 -8.38
N ASN A 62 10.65 23.78 -7.94
CA ASN A 62 9.64 23.21 -8.82
C ASN A 62 8.34 24.02 -8.76
N LYS A 63 7.59 24.06 -9.85
CA LYS A 63 6.29 24.76 -9.89
C LYS A 63 5.27 24.05 -9.02
N VAL A 64 4.47 24.80 -8.27
CA VAL A 64 3.30 24.26 -7.55
C VAL A 64 2.21 23.84 -8.53
N ASP A 65 2.02 24.61 -9.61
CA ASP A 65 1.04 24.29 -10.65
C ASP A 65 1.73 24.29 -12.03
N HIS A 66 1.88 23.10 -12.57
CA HIS A 66 2.50 22.86 -13.88
C HIS A 66 1.57 23.18 -15.06
N PHE A 67 0.28 23.36 -14.82
CA PHE A 67 -0.75 23.59 -15.83
C PHE A 67 -1.15 25.05 -15.93
N SER A 68 -0.83 25.86 -14.92
CA SER A 68 -1.10 27.31 -14.94
C SER A 68 -0.01 28.06 -15.69
N ASN A 69 -0.43 28.89 -16.65
CA ASN A 69 0.44 29.85 -17.34
C ASN A 69 0.66 31.16 -16.54
N THR A 70 -0.10 31.36 -15.46
CA THR A 70 -0.09 32.60 -14.66
C THR A 70 0.47 32.40 -13.25
N SER A 71 0.42 31.19 -12.70
CA SER A 71 0.99 30.89 -11.38
C SER A 71 2.51 30.88 -11.44
N THR A 72 3.13 31.67 -10.57
CA THR A 72 4.59 31.71 -10.35
C THR A 72 4.99 31.01 -9.05
N ALA A 73 4.02 30.40 -8.33
CA ALA A 73 4.28 29.70 -7.09
C ALA A 73 5.22 28.51 -7.30
N VAL A 74 6.24 28.41 -6.47
CA VAL A 74 7.23 27.34 -6.50
C VAL A 74 7.38 26.73 -5.11
N TYR A 75 7.86 25.49 -5.06
CA TYR A 75 8.28 24.82 -3.84
C TYR A 75 9.65 24.20 -4.02
N THR A 76 10.35 23.97 -2.92
CA THR A 76 11.66 23.33 -2.94
C THR A 76 11.47 21.82 -2.96
N GLN A 77 11.84 21.18 -4.05
CA GLN A 77 11.81 19.72 -4.22
C GLN A 77 13.20 19.14 -4.03
N ARG A 78 13.28 18.03 -3.29
CA ARG A 78 14.51 17.25 -3.14
C ARG A 78 14.65 16.25 -4.27
N TYR A 79 15.89 15.93 -4.61
CA TYR A 79 16.24 14.83 -5.49
C TYR A 79 17.60 14.24 -5.11
N TRP A 80 17.85 13.03 -5.52
CA TRP A 80 19.12 12.34 -5.36
C TRP A 80 19.60 11.88 -6.72
N TYR A 81 20.90 11.76 -6.90
CA TYR A 81 21.48 11.20 -8.11
C TYR A 81 22.70 10.36 -7.77
N ASN A 82 23.03 9.44 -8.67
CA ASN A 82 24.21 8.60 -8.61
C ASN A 82 24.79 8.48 -10.02
N ASP A 83 26.00 9.03 -10.21
CA ASP A 83 26.68 9.09 -11.51
C ASP A 83 27.91 8.17 -11.57
N GLN A 84 28.11 7.30 -10.56
CA GLN A 84 29.29 6.43 -10.48
C GLN A 84 29.46 5.49 -11.68
N TRP A 85 28.40 5.20 -12.41
CA TRP A 85 28.40 4.37 -13.62
C TRP A 85 28.17 5.16 -14.91
N TYR A 86 28.05 6.48 -14.80
CA TYR A 86 27.76 7.32 -15.96
C TYR A 86 28.93 7.36 -16.94
N VAL A 87 28.64 7.13 -18.21
CA VAL A 87 29.58 7.34 -19.32
C VAL A 87 29.02 8.47 -20.19
N PRO A 88 29.83 9.48 -20.58
CA PRO A 88 29.35 10.58 -21.42
C PRO A 88 28.64 10.07 -22.69
N GLY A 89 27.39 10.52 -22.91
CA GLY A 89 26.53 10.06 -23.99
C GLY A 89 25.71 8.79 -23.66
N GLY A 90 25.89 8.20 -22.46
CA GLY A 90 25.09 7.09 -21.97
C GLY A 90 23.71 7.53 -21.48
N PRO A 91 22.77 6.59 -21.28
CA PRO A 91 21.45 6.88 -20.78
C PRO A 91 21.49 7.35 -19.31
N ALA A 92 20.55 8.22 -18.93
CA ALA A 92 20.23 8.53 -17.54
C ALA A 92 18.92 7.84 -17.16
N PHE A 93 18.90 7.25 -15.97
CA PHE A 93 17.71 6.63 -15.40
C PHE A 93 17.10 7.60 -14.39
N LEU A 94 15.79 7.83 -14.47
CA LEU A 94 15.06 8.65 -13.53
C LEU A 94 14.06 7.75 -12.79
N MET A 95 14.12 7.76 -11.45
CA MET A 95 13.08 7.22 -10.60
C MET A 95 12.23 8.35 -10.04
N LEU A 96 10.91 8.28 -10.17
CA LEU A 96 10.00 9.17 -9.46
C LEU A 96 9.68 8.52 -8.11
N GLY A 97 9.94 9.24 -7.02
CA GLY A 97 9.42 8.87 -5.71
C GLY A 97 7.90 8.81 -5.78
N GLY A 98 7.31 7.79 -5.20
CA GLY A 98 5.85 7.61 -5.13
C GLY A 98 5.21 8.50 -4.06
N GLU A 99 4.31 7.93 -3.28
CA GLU A 99 3.49 8.62 -2.29
C GLU A 99 4.17 8.80 -0.93
N SER A 100 5.43 8.40 -0.79
CA SER A 100 6.22 8.51 0.43
C SER A 100 7.44 9.42 0.25
N GLU A 101 8.14 9.69 1.35
CA GLU A 101 9.36 10.47 1.32
C GLU A 101 10.42 9.79 0.45
N GLY A 102 10.97 10.51 -0.54
CA GLY A 102 12.07 10.04 -1.36
C GLY A 102 13.33 9.84 -0.53
N ASP A 103 14.19 8.91 -0.95
CA ASP A 103 15.41 8.54 -0.24
C ASP A 103 16.54 8.20 -1.22
N ARG A 104 17.79 8.42 -0.80
CA ARG A 104 19.00 8.10 -1.57
C ARG A 104 19.13 6.63 -1.98
N TYR A 105 18.51 5.72 -1.23
CA TYR A 105 18.57 4.29 -1.54
C TYR A 105 17.92 3.94 -2.88
N TRP A 106 16.96 4.72 -3.32
CA TRP A 106 16.23 4.48 -4.57
C TRP A 106 16.99 4.84 -5.85
N VAL A 107 18.04 5.67 -5.79
CA VAL A 107 18.90 5.93 -6.96
C VAL A 107 19.93 4.83 -7.19
N LEU A 108 19.79 3.73 -6.45
CA LEU A 108 20.57 2.51 -6.65
C LEU A 108 19.80 1.49 -7.51
N ASP A 109 18.46 1.65 -7.65
CA ASP A 109 17.51 0.83 -8.44
C ASP A 109 16.28 1.68 -8.85
N GLY A 110 15.64 1.56 -10.03
CA GLY A 110 14.54 2.49 -10.38
C GLY A 110 13.57 2.18 -11.52
N ASP A 111 12.35 2.81 -11.53
CA ASP A 111 11.24 2.59 -12.49
C ASP A 111 10.26 3.75 -12.79
N LEU A 112 9.58 3.81 -14.03
CA LEU A 112 8.56 4.81 -14.41
C LEU A 112 7.71 4.52 -15.68
N ALA A 113 6.35 4.59 -15.61
CA ALA A 113 5.45 4.42 -16.77
C ALA A 113 4.71 5.70 -17.25
N TRP A 114 3.91 6.37 -16.44
CA TRP A 114 3.07 7.50 -16.88
C TRP A 114 3.85 8.74 -17.36
N ALA A 115 5.06 8.92 -16.86
CA ALA A 115 5.94 9.98 -17.35
C ALA A 115 6.24 9.84 -18.84
N ARG A 116 6.41 8.61 -19.34
CA ARG A 116 6.60 8.35 -20.77
C ARG A 116 5.37 8.71 -21.60
N VAL A 117 4.16 8.44 -21.12
CA VAL A 117 2.90 8.78 -21.80
C VAL A 117 2.81 10.30 -22.05
N LYS A 118 3.18 11.11 -21.07
CA LYS A 118 2.99 12.59 -21.11
C LYS A 118 4.20 13.37 -21.58
N TYR A 119 5.40 12.82 -21.45
CA TYR A 119 6.66 13.50 -21.82
C TYR A 119 7.51 12.66 -22.79
N PRO A 120 6.95 12.23 -23.95
CA PRO A 120 7.67 11.33 -24.86
C PRO A 120 8.92 11.94 -25.49
N GLY A 121 9.07 13.27 -25.48
CA GLY A 121 10.27 13.97 -25.92
C GLY A 121 11.37 14.07 -24.88
N LEU A 122 11.09 13.76 -23.59
CA LEU A 122 12.03 13.81 -22.49
C LEU A 122 12.36 12.42 -21.96
N VAL A 123 11.37 11.53 -21.91
CA VAL A 123 11.49 10.16 -21.40
C VAL A 123 11.49 9.23 -22.61
N SER A 124 12.62 8.63 -22.94
CA SER A 124 12.77 7.78 -24.12
C SER A 124 12.07 6.43 -23.99
N MET A 125 12.09 5.85 -22.79
CA MET A 125 11.41 4.59 -22.44
C MET A 125 11.08 4.54 -20.96
N ALA A 126 10.19 3.65 -20.55
CA ALA A 126 9.81 3.49 -19.16
C ALA A 126 9.54 2.03 -18.79
N VAL A 127 9.75 1.73 -17.49
CA VAL A 127 9.26 0.50 -16.84
C VAL A 127 8.28 0.94 -15.76
N GLY A 128 7.10 0.37 -15.72
CA GLY A 128 6.06 0.69 -14.74
C GLY A 128 5.65 -0.54 -13.95
N SER A 129 6.44 -0.87 -12.93
CA SER A 129 6.21 -2.05 -12.09
C SER A 129 4.96 -1.92 -11.26
N SER A 130 4.12 -2.96 -11.29
CA SER A 130 2.86 -3.03 -10.54
C SER A 130 1.97 -1.79 -10.69
N GLY A 131 2.01 -1.16 -11.86
CA GLY A 131 1.33 0.11 -12.11
C GLY A 131 -0.16 -0.06 -12.40
N PRO A 132 -1.08 0.39 -11.53
CA PRO A 132 -2.50 0.41 -11.80
C PRO A 132 -2.83 1.55 -12.78
N VAL A 133 -2.75 1.28 -14.07
CA VAL A 133 -2.97 2.27 -15.13
C VAL A 133 -4.44 2.58 -15.40
N GLN A 134 -5.35 1.80 -14.83
CA GLN A 134 -6.79 2.05 -14.84
C GLN A 134 -7.22 2.63 -13.50
N ALA A 135 -7.74 3.86 -13.50
CA ALA A 135 -8.40 4.42 -12.31
C ALA A 135 -9.81 3.82 -12.17
N GLU A 136 -10.23 3.50 -10.94
CA GLU A 136 -11.52 2.89 -10.66
C GLU A 136 -12.05 3.30 -9.29
N VAL A 137 -13.35 3.65 -9.20
CA VAL A 137 -13.94 4.08 -7.91
C VAL A 137 -14.03 2.89 -6.98
N ASP A 138 -14.70 1.83 -7.42
CA ASP A 138 -14.97 0.63 -6.63
C ASP A 138 -14.08 -0.53 -7.08
N PHE A 139 -12.95 -0.68 -6.39
CA PHE A 139 -11.93 -1.65 -6.73
C PHE A 139 -12.18 -2.99 -6.03
N VAL A 140 -13.29 -3.63 -6.37
CA VAL A 140 -13.70 -4.94 -5.81
C VAL A 140 -12.70 -6.05 -6.11
N GLU A 141 -12.04 -6.00 -7.27
CA GLU A 141 -11.07 -7.00 -7.71
C GLU A 141 -9.87 -7.12 -6.77
N TYR A 142 -9.58 -6.08 -5.98
CA TYR A 142 -8.50 -6.16 -4.99
C TYR A 142 -8.68 -7.35 -4.06
N LEU A 143 -9.84 -7.47 -3.41
CA LEU A 143 -10.15 -8.56 -2.48
C LEU A 143 -10.39 -9.90 -3.21
N GLU A 144 -10.85 -9.86 -4.46
CA GLU A 144 -10.95 -11.06 -5.30
C GLU A 144 -9.58 -11.66 -5.60
N VAL A 145 -8.58 -10.82 -5.90
CA VAL A 145 -7.18 -11.28 -6.07
C VAL A 145 -6.61 -11.80 -4.77
N VAL A 146 -6.87 -11.15 -3.63
CA VAL A 146 -6.48 -11.65 -2.30
C VAL A 146 -7.03 -13.07 -2.08
N GLN A 147 -8.32 -13.30 -2.36
CA GLN A 147 -8.93 -14.64 -2.29
C GLN A 147 -8.25 -15.63 -3.22
N ASN A 148 -8.08 -15.26 -4.48
CA ASN A 148 -7.53 -16.13 -5.50
C ASN A 148 -6.10 -16.54 -5.16
N SER A 149 -5.28 -15.62 -4.65
CA SER A 149 -3.90 -15.89 -4.23
C SER A 149 -3.83 -16.83 -3.03
N ILE A 150 -4.70 -16.66 -2.02
CA ILE A 150 -4.80 -17.59 -0.90
C ILE A 150 -5.30 -18.97 -1.38
N THR A 151 -6.30 -19.00 -2.26
CA THR A 151 -6.86 -20.25 -2.82
C THR A 151 -5.83 -21.01 -3.64
N ARG A 152 -5.04 -20.29 -4.44
CA ARG A 152 -3.95 -20.87 -5.24
C ARG A 152 -2.85 -21.45 -4.35
N THR A 153 -2.55 -20.79 -3.23
CA THR A 153 -1.57 -21.31 -2.25
C THR A 153 -2.08 -22.54 -1.52
N SER A 154 -3.33 -22.54 -1.05
CA SER A 154 -4.01 -23.68 -0.42
C SER A 154 -5.53 -23.48 -0.42
N PRO A 155 -6.30 -24.30 -1.15
CA PRO A 155 -7.76 -24.26 -1.13
C PRO A 155 -8.34 -24.46 0.27
N GLU A 156 -7.73 -25.34 1.09
CA GLU A 156 -8.16 -25.60 2.47
C GLU A 156 -7.97 -24.36 3.36
N CYS A 157 -6.86 -23.66 3.16
CA CYS A 157 -6.57 -22.40 3.83
C CYS A 157 -7.65 -21.35 3.48
N ALA A 158 -7.95 -21.16 2.20
CA ALA A 158 -8.97 -20.22 1.74
C ALA A 158 -10.34 -20.55 2.33
N GLN A 159 -10.75 -21.83 2.34
CA GLN A 159 -12.00 -22.26 2.95
C GLN A 159 -12.02 -21.96 4.46
N SER A 160 -10.91 -22.18 5.16
CA SER A 160 -10.77 -21.86 6.59
C SER A 160 -10.87 -20.35 6.85
N VAL A 161 -10.27 -19.51 6.00
CA VAL A 161 -10.37 -18.04 6.07
C VAL A 161 -11.83 -17.61 5.91
N THR A 162 -12.51 -18.09 4.86
CA THR A 162 -13.93 -17.82 4.63
C THR A 162 -14.81 -18.20 5.84
N THR A 163 -14.58 -19.39 6.38
CA THR A 163 -15.33 -19.89 7.56
C THR A 163 -15.09 -18.97 8.77
N ALA A 164 -13.87 -18.50 8.96
CA ALA A 164 -13.51 -17.65 10.08
C ALA A 164 -14.15 -16.27 9.98
N PHE A 165 -14.16 -15.63 8.82
CA PHE A 165 -14.81 -14.33 8.62
C PHE A 165 -16.34 -14.42 8.67
N ASN A 166 -16.95 -15.51 8.20
CA ASN A 166 -18.37 -15.78 8.41
C ASN A 166 -18.72 -15.88 9.90
N GLN A 167 -17.84 -16.47 10.71
CA GLN A 167 -18.00 -16.48 12.16
C GLN A 167 -17.90 -15.08 12.77
N VAL A 168 -16.98 -14.22 12.30
CA VAL A 168 -16.91 -12.82 12.73
C VAL A 168 -18.26 -12.11 12.49
N ALA A 169 -18.82 -12.23 11.28
CA ALA A 169 -20.11 -11.64 10.94
C ALA A 169 -21.23 -12.12 11.89
N SER A 170 -21.25 -13.41 12.22
CA SER A 170 -22.23 -13.98 13.17
C SER A 170 -22.04 -13.44 14.59
N LEU A 171 -20.80 -13.28 15.04
CA LEU A 171 -20.47 -12.80 16.38
C LEU A 171 -20.80 -11.32 16.57
N LEU A 172 -20.71 -10.50 15.52
CA LEU A 172 -21.11 -9.10 15.57
C LEU A 172 -22.59 -8.90 16.00
N GLN A 173 -23.45 -9.89 15.75
CA GLN A 173 -24.87 -9.82 16.04
C GLN A 173 -25.20 -9.93 17.54
N THR A 174 -24.27 -10.39 18.38
CA THR A 174 -24.52 -10.62 19.82
C THR A 174 -23.56 -9.83 20.69
N ALA A 175 -24.02 -9.41 21.89
CA ALA A 175 -23.16 -8.67 22.85
C ALA A 175 -21.95 -9.50 23.30
N SER A 176 -22.16 -10.79 23.59
CA SER A 176 -21.07 -11.71 23.96
C SER A 176 -20.09 -11.96 22.81
N GLY A 177 -20.60 -12.00 21.58
CA GLY A 177 -19.79 -12.15 20.37
C GLY A 177 -18.91 -10.92 20.13
N ARG A 178 -19.47 -9.71 20.25
CA ARG A 178 -18.70 -8.46 20.14
C ARG A 178 -17.60 -8.36 21.19
N GLN A 179 -17.86 -8.80 22.44
CA GLN A 179 -16.82 -8.87 23.48
C GLN A 179 -15.71 -9.87 23.13
N SER A 180 -16.07 -11.01 22.52
CA SER A 180 -15.07 -11.98 22.01
C SER A 180 -14.24 -11.40 20.88
N LEU A 181 -14.85 -10.67 19.96
CA LEU A 181 -14.13 -10.00 18.85
C LEU A 181 -13.18 -8.92 19.38
N LYS A 182 -13.62 -8.09 20.36
CA LYS A 182 -12.76 -7.10 21.01
C LYS A 182 -11.50 -7.77 21.56
N THR A 183 -11.65 -8.88 22.26
CA THR A 183 -10.52 -9.61 22.85
C THR A 183 -9.64 -10.26 21.76
N THR A 184 -10.25 -10.85 20.73
CA THR A 184 -9.55 -11.54 19.64
C THR A 184 -8.63 -10.61 18.88
N PHE A 185 -9.11 -9.41 18.54
CA PHE A 185 -8.37 -8.42 17.75
C PHE A 185 -7.70 -7.34 18.59
N ASN A 186 -7.75 -7.45 19.93
CA ASN A 186 -7.19 -6.47 20.85
C ASN A 186 -7.64 -5.03 20.52
N LEU A 187 -8.97 -4.82 20.40
CA LEU A 187 -9.52 -3.51 20.05
C LEU A 187 -9.46 -2.56 21.24
N CYS A 188 -9.23 -1.28 20.97
CA CYS A 188 -9.24 -0.22 22.00
C CYS A 188 -10.66 0.06 22.50
N GLU A 189 -11.63 0.09 21.61
CA GLU A 189 -13.01 0.44 21.84
C GLU A 189 -13.90 -0.82 21.93
N ASP A 190 -15.04 -0.70 22.57
CA ASP A 190 -16.12 -1.67 22.48
C ASP A 190 -16.84 -1.52 21.12
N LEU A 191 -17.28 -2.63 20.55
CA LEU A 191 -18.05 -2.63 19.29
C LEU A 191 -19.49 -2.22 19.55
N ASP A 192 -19.89 -1.05 19.04
CA ASP A 192 -21.28 -0.55 19.08
C ASP A 192 -21.98 -0.95 17.76
N PRO A 193 -22.99 -1.85 17.82
CA PRO A 193 -23.73 -2.28 16.62
C PRO A 193 -24.61 -1.16 16.01
N THR A 194 -24.78 -0.04 16.68
CA THR A 194 -25.55 1.11 16.21
C THR A 194 -24.69 2.15 15.49
N ASP A 195 -23.38 2.07 15.62
CA ASP A 195 -22.42 2.91 14.92
C ASP A 195 -21.89 2.19 13.66
N ALA A 196 -22.53 2.45 12.54
CA ALA A 196 -22.17 1.84 11.26
C ALA A 196 -20.72 2.16 10.87
N LYS A 197 -20.25 3.39 11.11
CA LYS A 197 -18.87 3.78 10.77
C LYS A 197 -17.82 3.07 11.61
N GLN A 198 -18.13 2.80 12.88
CA GLN A 198 -17.26 2.00 13.73
C GLN A 198 -17.18 0.55 13.25
N ILE A 199 -18.33 -0.05 12.85
CA ILE A 199 -18.38 -1.43 12.34
C ILE A 199 -17.65 -1.54 10.99
N GLU A 200 -17.80 -0.58 10.09
CA GLU A 200 -17.06 -0.53 8.83
C GLU A 200 -15.55 -0.39 9.09
N THR A 201 -15.15 0.47 10.04
CA THR A 201 -13.75 0.62 10.47
C THR A 201 -13.20 -0.67 11.08
N PHE A 202 -14.01 -1.38 11.86
CA PHE A 202 -13.63 -2.70 12.38
C PHE A 202 -13.34 -3.68 11.24
N TRP A 203 -14.19 -3.80 10.23
CA TRP A 203 -13.97 -4.66 9.08
C TRP A 203 -12.69 -4.30 8.33
N GLN A 204 -12.45 -3.03 8.07
CA GLN A 204 -11.19 -2.58 7.46
C GLN A 204 -9.98 -3.01 8.29
N THR A 205 -10.07 -2.88 9.61
CA THR A 205 -8.99 -3.25 10.54
C THR A 205 -8.66 -4.74 10.48
N VAL A 206 -9.67 -5.61 10.43
CA VAL A 206 -9.44 -7.06 10.45
C VAL A 206 -9.08 -7.65 9.08
N TYR A 207 -9.41 -6.95 7.98
CA TYR A 207 -8.99 -7.35 6.63
C TYR A 207 -7.55 -6.94 6.32
N SER A 208 -7.11 -5.80 6.85
CA SER A 208 -5.80 -5.20 6.51
C SER A 208 -4.63 -6.18 6.59
N PRO A 209 -4.47 -7.04 7.61
CA PRO A 209 -3.38 -8.00 7.65
C PRO A 209 -3.37 -8.97 6.45
N TYR A 210 -4.53 -9.44 6.03
CA TYR A 210 -4.64 -10.35 4.87
C TYR A 210 -4.32 -9.65 3.56
N MET A 211 -4.79 -8.41 3.40
CA MET A 211 -4.50 -7.57 2.24
C MET A 211 -3.00 -7.34 2.08
N GLU A 212 -2.33 -6.91 3.16
CA GLU A 212 -0.93 -6.57 3.14
C GLU A 212 -0.02 -7.80 2.99
N ILE A 213 -0.35 -8.92 3.69
CA ILE A 213 0.39 -10.17 3.53
C ILE A 213 0.33 -10.67 2.07
N VAL A 214 -0.82 -10.56 1.42
CA VAL A 214 -0.95 -11.00 0.02
C VAL A 214 -0.23 -10.03 -0.91
N GLN A 215 -0.44 -8.72 -0.75
CA GLN A 215 0.19 -7.70 -1.61
C GLN A 215 1.72 -7.79 -1.61
N TYR A 216 2.33 -8.19 -0.49
CA TYR A 216 3.79 -8.29 -0.34
C TYR A 216 4.27 -9.72 -0.12
N SER A 217 3.48 -10.73 -0.49
CA SER A 217 3.80 -12.14 -0.26
C SER A 217 5.04 -12.57 -1.03
N GLY A 218 6.09 -12.94 -0.28
CA GLY A 218 7.34 -13.38 -0.89
C GLY A 218 8.14 -12.26 -1.53
N ASP A 219 7.83 -11.01 -1.21
CA ASP A 219 8.62 -9.87 -1.60
C ASP A 219 10.10 -10.12 -1.25
N ASN A 220 11.00 -9.85 -2.18
CA ASN A 220 12.42 -10.11 -2.03
C ASN A 220 13.18 -9.02 -1.27
N ALA A 221 12.51 -8.07 -0.65
CA ALA A 221 13.11 -7.19 0.36
C ALA A 221 13.64 -8.01 1.55
N ASP A 222 14.83 -7.69 2.00
CA ASP A 222 15.62 -8.52 2.94
C ASP A 222 14.91 -8.99 4.21
N LEU A 223 13.97 -8.21 4.73
CA LEU A 223 13.29 -8.52 6.00
C LEU A 223 12.11 -9.49 5.86
N PHE A 224 11.54 -9.67 4.67
CA PHE A 224 10.23 -10.32 4.53
C PHE A 224 10.21 -11.56 3.63
N THR A 225 11.25 -11.82 2.87
CA THR A 225 11.29 -12.83 1.80
C THR A 225 10.80 -14.22 2.20
N ASN A 226 10.98 -14.61 3.47
CA ASN A 226 10.63 -15.97 3.94
C ASN A 226 9.58 -15.98 5.06
N ILE A 227 9.16 -14.84 5.56
CA ILE A 227 8.29 -14.75 6.74
C ILE A 227 6.96 -14.05 6.45
N LEU A 228 6.93 -13.13 5.48
CA LEU A 228 5.70 -12.50 5.01
C LEU A 228 5.23 -13.18 3.72
N THR A 229 4.80 -14.42 3.80
CA THR A 229 4.20 -15.15 2.69
C THR A 229 2.81 -15.61 3.05
N ILE A 230 1.93 -15.80 2.06
CA ILE A 230 0.58 -16.35 2.27
C ILE A 230 0.68 -17.66 3.06
N GLN A 231 1.61 -18.55 2.65
CA GLN A 231 1.80 -19.83 3.33
C GLN A 231 2.23 -19.65 4.79
N HIS A 232 3.16 -18.74 5.07
CA HIS A 232 3.78 -18.64 6.40
C HIS A 232 3.00 -17.72 7.35
N ALA A 233 2.39 -16.67 6.85
CA ALA A 233 1.71 -15.68 7.67
C ALA A 233 0.18 -15.90 7.76
N ILE A 234 -0.43 -16.63 6.82
CA ILE A 234 -1.85 -16.94 6.82
C ILE A 234 -2.08 -18.44 6.97
N CYS A 235 -1.68 -19.24 5.96
CA CYS A 235 -2.10 -20.64 5.86
C CYS A 235 -1.51 -21.52 6.96
N ARG A 236 -0.33 -21.23 7.48
CA ARG A 236 0.22 -21.91 8.65
C ARG A 236 -0.75 -21.92 9.83
N PHE A 237 -1.46 -20.82 10.07
CA PHE A 237 -2.42 -20.71 11.16
C PHE A 237 -3.79 -21.27 10.78
N HIS A 238 -4.23 -21.07 9.53
CA HIS A 238 -5.53 -21.54 9.07
C HIS A 238 -5.61 -23.06 8.87
N ASN A 239 -4.50 -23.73 8.65
CA ASN A 239 -4.43 -25.18 8.49
C ASN A 239 -4.27 -25.95 9.83
N THR A 240 -4.38 -25.27 10.98
CA THR A 240 -4.41 -25.91 12.30
C THR A 240 -5.80 -26.50 12.62
N GLN A 241 -5.91 -27.25 13.73
CA GLN A 241 -7.18 -27.72 14.26
C GLN A 241 -7.84 -26.74 15.23
N ASP A 242 -7.29 -25.53 15.37
CA ASP A 242 -7.82 -24.51 16.25
C ASP A 242 -9.20 -23.97 15.75
N ASN A 243 -9.93 -23.33 16.65
CA ASN A 243 -11.15 -22.65 16.26
C ASN A 243 -10.86 -21.36 15.44
N SER A 244 -11.86 -20.90 14.68
CA SER A 244 -11.71 -19.75 13.76
C SER A 244 -11.19 -18.50 14.43
N LEU A 245 -11.64 -18.15 15.65
CA LEU A 245 -11.17 -16.95 16.34
C LEU A 245 -9.69 -17.06 16.75
N THR A 246 -9.24 -18.25 17.15
CA THR A 246 -7.82 -18.47 17.43
C THR A 246 -6.98 -18.29 16.17
N LYS A 247 -7.43 -18.84 15.03
CA LYS A 247 -6.73 -18.68 13.75
C LYS A 247 -6.59 -17.22 13.33
N LEU A 248 -7.70 -16.46 13.39
CA LEU A 248 -7.69 -15.02 13.09
C LEU A 248 -6.77 -14.24 14.04
N ARG A 249 -6.84 -14.56 15.34
CA ARG A 249 -5.96 -13.95 16.35
C ARG A 249 -4.48 -14.20 16.05
N GLU A 250 -4.12 -15.42 15.69
CA GLU A 250 -2.72 -15.77 15.42
C GLU A 250 -2.18 -15.07 14.17
N VAL A 251 -2.98 -14.96 13.09
CA VAL A 251 -2.61 -14.15 11.91
C VAL A 251 -2.41 -12.67 12.31
N ASN A 252 -3.37 -12.10 13.04
CA ASN A 252 -3.30 -10.71 13.48
C ASN A 252 -2.10 -10.44 14.39
N ASN A 253 -1.84 -11.33 15.36
CA ASN A 253 -0.71 -11.20 16.27
C ASN A 253 0.63 -11.33 15.55
N TYR A 254 0.74 -12.28 14.62
CA TYR A 254 1.95 -12.49 13.83
C TYR A 254 2.24 -11.28 12.95
N PHE A 255 1.22 -10.76 12.26
CA PHE A 255 1.34 -9.57 11.44
C PHE A 255 1.74 -8.34 12.27
N ASN A 256 1.05 -8.09 13.40
CA ASN A 256 1.37 -6.98 14.31
C ASN A 256 2.80 -7.07 14.86
N LEU A 257 3.27 -8.29 15.17
CA LEU A 257 4.65 -8.51 15.62
C LEU A 257 5.66 -8.11 14.54
N LEU A 258 5.43 -8.52 13.29
CA LEU A 258 6.31 -8.18 12.16
C LEU A 258 6.35 -6.66 11.91
N MET A 259 5.20 -5.99 12.03
CA MET A 259 5.07 -4.55 11.80
C MET A 259 5.49 -3.70 13.03
N GLY A 260 5.95 -4.31 14.11
CA GLY A 260 6.34 -3.60 15.33
C GLY A 260 5.16 -2.93 16.06
N ASN A 261 3.96 -3.46 15.90
CA ASN A 261 2.72 -2.87 16.41
C ASN A 261 2.30 -3.50 17.75
N TYR A 262 2.61 -2.82 18.84
CA TYR A 262 2.36 -3.27 20.21
C TYR A 262 1.30 -2.42 20.91
N GLY A 263 0.06 -2.74 20.92
CA GLY A 263 -0.99 -2.01 21.62
C GLY A 263 -2.36 -2.44 21.09
N CYS A 264 -3.43 -1.76 21.45
CA CYS A 264 -4.76 -2.02 20.92
C CYS A 264 -4.97 -1.39 19.53
N ALA A 265 -5.80 -2.02 18.71
CA ALA A 265 -6.23 -1.48 17.43
C ALA A 265 -7.45 -0.56 17.64
N SER A 266 -7.37 0.68 17.18
CA SER A 266 -8.51 1.59 17.24
C SER A 266 -9.46 1.37 16.07
N ILE A 267 -10.76 1.33 16.39
CA ILE A 267 -11.87 1.30 15.45
C ILE A 267 -12.70 2.59 15.51
N ASP A 268 -12.15 3.64 16.11
CA ASP A 268 -12.79 4.96 16.20
C ASP A 268 -12.60 5.72 14.88
N TYR A 269 -13.69 5.77 14.09
CA TYR A 269 -13.73 6.50 12.83
C TYR A 269 -13.42 7.99 13.02
N SER A 270 -13.97 8.62 14.09
CA SER A 270 -13.78 10.05 14.32
C SER A 270 -12.33 10.41 14.57
N SER A 271 -11.62 9.63 15.39
CA SER A 271 -10.18 9.82 15.64
C SER A 271 -9.35 9.68 14.38
N PHE A 272 -9.75 8.81 13.43
CA PHE A 272 -9.09 8.72 12.13
C PHE A 272 -9.30 9.99 11.30
N ILE A 273 -10.53 10.48 11.23
CA ILE A 273 -10.84 11.72 10.50
C ILE A 273 -10.06 12.90 11.08
N GLU A 274 -10.02 13.06 12.42
CA GLU A 274 -9.25 14.11 13.09
C GLU A 274 -7.74 14.02 12.75
N PHE A 275 -7.17 12.81 12.79
CA PHE A 275 -5.79 12.57 12.39
C PHE A 275 -5.55 13.00 10.94
N MET A 276 -6.45 12.64 10.02
CA MET A 276 -6.36 12.96 8.61
C MET A 276 -6.64 14.44 8.29
N GLN A 277 -7.39 15.15 9.12
CA GLN A 277 -7.61 16.60 8.98
C GLN A 277 -6.40 17.44 9.42
N ASN A 278 -5.46 16.86 10.15
CA ASN A 278 -4.24 17.55 10.54
C ASN A 278 -3.37 17.87 9.31
N THR A 279 -3.19 19.15 9.03
CA THR A 279 -2.37 19.66 7.91
C THR A 279 -0.96 20.03 8.31
N THR A 280 -0.59 19.84 9.60
CA THR A 280 0.77 20.08 10.08
C THR A 280 1.72 19.05 9.45
N TYR A 281 2.90 19.50 9.07
CA TYR A 281 3.94 18.62 8.55
C TYR A 281 4.35 17.58 9.60
N GLY A 282 4.21 16.30 9.29
CA GLY A 282 4.45 15.20 10.22
C GLY A 282 3.82 13.88 9.75
N ASP A 283 3.60 12.95 10.67
CA ASP A 283 3.21 11.55 10.41
C ASP A 283 1.94 11.36 9.57
N ALA A 284 1.00 12.32 9.59
CA ALA A 284 -0.26 12.23 8.84
C ALA A 284 -0.12 12.65 7.37
N GLN A 285 0.90 13.42 7.01
CA GLN A 285 0.92 14.13 5.74
C GLN A 285 1.03 13.23 4.52
N GLU A 286 1.87 12.20 4.56
CA GLU A 286 2.04 11.27 3.43
C GLU A 286 0.75 10.51 3.16
N VAL A 287 0.15 9.98 4.23
CA VAL A 287 -1.12 9.26 4.16
C VAL A 287 -2.23 10.19 3.69
N ARG A 288 -2.26 11.43 4.20
CA ARG A 288 -3.22 12.44 3.77
C ARG A 288 -3.07 12.77 2.27
N ALA A 289 -1.83 12.88 1.77
CA ALA A 289 -1.57 13.14 0.35
C ALA A 289 -2.08 11.97 -0.53
N TRP A 290 -1.84 10.74 -0.12
CA TRP A 290 -2.37 9.56 -0.80
C TRP A 290 -3.90 9.54 -0.81
N VAL A 291 -4.54 9.73 0.34
CA VAL A 291 -6.01 9.79 0.42
C VAL A 291 -6.57 10.94 -0.43
N TRP A 292 -5.87 12.08 -0.50
CA TRP A 292 -6.23 13.17 -1.41
C TRP A 292 -6.26 12.71 -2.86
N GLN A 293 -5.19 12.06 -3.34
CA GLN A 293 -5.11 11.55 -4.71
C GLN A 293 -6.24 10.56 -5.02
N THR A 294 -6.59 9.68 -4.08
CA THR A 294 -7.71 8.76 -4.28
C THR A 294 -9.05 9.48 -4.36
N CYS A 295 -9.26 10.58 -3.62
CA CYS A 295 -10.49 11.37 -3.65
C CYS A 295 -10.62 12.27 -4.88
N THR A 296 -9.50 12.68 -5.51
CA THR A 296 -9.48 13.71 -6.56
C THR A 296 -9.01 13.19 -7.92
N GLU A 297 -8.49 11.94 -7.97
CA GLU A 297 -7.88 11.39 -9.18
C GLU A 297 -8.30 9.93 -9.41
N PHE A 298 -7.97 9.01 -8.48
CA PHE A 298 -7.86 7.59 -8.81
C PHE A 298 -9.00 6.71 -8.29
N GLY A 299 -9.68 7.06 -7.19
CA GLY A 299 -10.56 6.16 -6.47
C GLY A 299 -9.74 5.08 -5.73
N TYR A 300 -9.69 3.87 -6.27
CA TYR A 300 -8.97 2.70 -5.73
C TYR A 300 -9.52 2.23 -4.38
N TYR A 301 -10.84 2.24 -4.21
CA TYR A 301 -11.46 1.84 -2.96
C TYR A 301 -11.70 0.33 -2.91
N GLN A 302 -10.97 -0.35 -2.03
CA GLN A 302 -11.02 -1.81 -1.87
C GLN A 302 -12.25 -2.21 -1.06
N SER A 303 -13.43 -2.15 -1.69
CA SER A 303 -14.69 -2.49 -1.07
C SER A 303 -14.94 -4.01 -1.03
N THR A 304 -15.94 -4.39 -0.24
CA THR A 304 -16.49 -5.75 -0.22
C THR A 304 -17.77 -5.86 -1.08
N ASP A 305 -17.96 -4.95 -2.04
CA ASP A 305 -19.18 -4.88 -2.86
C ASP A 305 -19.17 -5.87 -4.05
N SER A 306 -18.15 -6.73 -4.16
CA SER A 306 -18.05 -7.76 -5.19
C SER A 306 -19.25 -8.71 -5.18
N HIS A 307 -19.76 -9.01 -6.37
CA HIS A 307 -20.83 -10.00 -6.56
C HIS A 307 -20.30 -11.43 -6.79
N THR A 308 -18.99 -11.58 -6.96
CA THR A 308 -18.36 -12.89 -7.20
C THR A 308 -17.82 -13.53 -5.93
N ALA A 309 -18.00 -12.87 -4.80
CA ALA A 309 -17.57 -13.25 -3.47
C ALA A 309 -16.04 -13.29 -3.27
N GLY A 310 -15.58 -12.88 -2.09
CA GLY A 310 -14.24 -13.02 -1.59
C GLY A 310 -14.24 -13.82 -0.29
N PRO A 311 -13.09 -14.23 0.23
CA PRO A 311 -13.00 -15.02 1.46
C PRO A 311 -13.47 -14.23 2.68
N PHE A 312 -13.64 -12.92 2.54
CA PHE A 312 -13.94 -11.99 3.61
C PHE A 312 -15.44 -11.65 3.71
N PHE A 313 -16.28 -12.24 2.85
CA PHE A 313 -17.69 -11.85 2.79
C PHE A 313 -18.53 -12.74 3.68
N GLY A 314 -18.99 -12.18 4.77
CA GLY A 314 -19.99 -12.81 5.66
C GLY A 314 -21.41 -12.72 5.12
N GLY A 315 -21.63 -12.68 3.81
CA GLY A 315 -22.93 -12.69 3.14
C GLY A 315 -23.50 -11.30 2.78
N GLU A 316 -23.10 -10.23 3.46
CA GLU A 316 -23.46 -8.84 3.16
C GLU A 316 -22.19 -8.00 3.01
N PRO A 317 -22.22 -6.90 2.23
CA PRO A 317 -21.09 -6.00 2.15
C PRO A 317 -20.70 -5.51 3.55
N ALA A 318 -19.49 -5.86 3.97
CA ALA A 318 -18.97 -5.50 5.30
C ALA A 318 -18.27 -4.13 5.29
N LEU A 319 -17.70 -3.78 4.15
CA LEU A 319 -16.98 -2.52 3.92
C LEU A 319 -17.39 -1.97 2.54
N PRO A 320 -18.49 -1.19 2.46
CA PRO A 320 -19.01 -0.69 1.18
C PRO A 320 -18.11 0.42 0.62
N VAL A 321 -18.12 0.61 -0.70
CA VAL A 321 -17.40 1.70 -1.38
C VAL A 321 -17.75 3.07 -0.79
N GLN A 322 -18.99 3.25 -0.33
CA GLN A 322 -19.45 4.50 0.29
C GLN A 322 -18.68 4.87 1.56
N TYR A 323 -18.14 3.90 2.29
CA TYR A 323 -17.28 4.17 3.45
C TYR A 323 -16.07 5.05 3.10
N TYR A 324 -15.39 4.72 2.01
CA TYR A 324 -14.23 5.46 1.54
C TYR A 324 -14.58 6.85 0.97
N ILE A 325 -15.75 6.94 0.32
CA ILE A 325 -16.26 8.22 -0.20
C ILE A 325 -16.63 9.15 0.97
N ASP A 326 -17.24 8.62 2.02
CA ASP A 326 -17.56 9.38 3.22
C ASP A 326 -16.30 9.89 3.93
N GLU A 327 -15.20 9.13 3.91
CA GLU A 327 -13.88 9.63 4.38
C GLU A 327 -13.42 10.85 3.57
N CYS A 328 -13.57 10.84 2.23
CA CYS A 328 -13.22 12.00 1.40
C CYS A 328 -14.00 13.25 1.81
N THR A 329 -15.32 13.10 1.96
CA THR A 329 -16.21 14.18 2.40
C THR A 329 -15.84 14.68 3.80
N ALA A 330 -15.59 13.77 4.73
CA ALA A 330 -15.28 14.12 6.12
C ALA A 330 -13.91 14.80 6.27
N ILE A 331 -12.90 14.38 5.49
CA ILE A 331 -11.54 14.91 5.57
C ILE A 331 -11.40 16.23 4.83
N TYR A 332 -11.96 16.34 3.62
CA TYR A 332 -11.69 17.45 2.69
C TYR A 332 -12.89 18.38 2.47
N GLY A 333 -14.07 18.00 2.91
CA GLY A 333 -15.28 18.82 2.80
C GLY A 333 -16.34 18.27 1.84
N PRO A 334 -17.54 18.87 1.82
CA PRO A 334 -18.73 18.33 1.14
C PRO A 334 -18.63 18.28 -0.40
N ASP A 335 -17.67 18.98 -0.99
CA ASP A 335 -17.45 18.98 -2.44
C ASP A 335 -16.78 17.66 -2.90
N TYR A 336 -16.17 16.91 -1.99
CA TYR A 336 -15.53 15.62 -2.26
C TYR A 336 -16.49 14.46 -1.95
N ASN A 337 -17.44 14.23 -2.83
CA ASN A 337 -18.53 13.28 -2.70
C ASN A 337 -18.55 12.27 -3.87
N SER A 338 -19.54 11.38 -3.91
CA SER A 338 -19.63 10.33 -4.94
C SER A 338 -19.58 10.88 -6.37
N ALA A 339 -20.22 12.03 -6.63
CA ALA A 339 -20.24 12.61 -7.96
C ALA A 339 -18.87 13.19 -8.36
N SER A 340 -18.20 13.88 -7.46
CA SER A 340 -16.87 14.46 -7.72
C SER A 340 -15.80 13.39 -7.87
N VAL A 341 -15.84 12.32 -7.03
CA VAL A 341 -14.93 11.18 -7.14
C VAL A 341 -15.11 10.45 -8.47
N ALA A 342 -16.37 10.16 -8.86
CA ALA A 342 -16.65 9.51 -10.14
C ALA A 342 -16.18 10.36 -11.34
N ALA A 343 -16.37 11.69 -11.29
CA ALA A 343 -15.89 12.60 -12.32
C ALA A 343 -14.36 12.63 -12.38
N ALA A 344 -13.68 12.65 -11.24
CA ALA A 344 -12.22 12.62 -11.15
C ALA A 344 -11.63 11.37 -11.80
N VAL A 345 -12.14 10.19 -11.44
CA VAL A 345 -11.73 8.91 -12.02
C VAL A 345 -11.95 8.86 -13.54
N ALA A 346 -13.12 9.33 -13.99
CA ALA A 346 -13.42 9.41 -15.43
C ALA A 346 -12.44 10.33 -16.17
N ASN A 347 -12.11 11.48 -15.59
CA ASN A 347 -11.15 12.44 -16.16
C ASN A 347 -9.74 11.87 -16.25
N VAL A 348 -9.27 11.16 -15.23
CA VAL A 348 -7.95 10.51 -15.23
C VAL A 348 -7.88 9.46 -16.34
N ASN A 349 -8.88 8.59 -16.44
CA ASN A 349 -8.93 7.57 -17.49
C ASN A 349 -9.00 8.21 -18.89
N ALA A 350 -9.78 9.28 -19.07
CA ALA A 350 -9.82 10.00 -20.33
C ALA A 350 -8.48 10.67 -20.65
N TYR A 351 -7.79 11.20 -19.65
CA TYR A 351 -6.53 11.92 -19.82
C TYR A 351 -5.35 10.99 -20.13
N TYR A 352 -5.26 9.82 -19.48
CA TYR A 352 -4.14 8.88 -19.63
C TYR A 352 -4.44 7.69 -20.55
N GLY A 353 -5.72 7.47 -20.91
CA GLY A 353 -6.17 6.36 -21.74
C GLY A 353 -6.54 5.09 -20.99
N GLY A 354 -6.37 5.05 -19.66
CA GLY A 354 -6.58 3.83 -18.89
C GLY A 354 -5.73 2.66 -19.39
N ARG A 355 -6.16 1.43 -19.13
CA ARG A 355 -5.46 0.22 -19.61
C ARG A 355 -5.71 -0.12 -21.09
N ASP A 356 -6.85 0.32 -21.64
CA ASP A 356 -7.27 -0.10 -22.98
C ASP A 356 -6.84 0.87 -24.08
N HIS A 357 -6.79 2.17 -23.78
CA HIS A 357 -6.51 3.24 -24.74
C HIS A 357 -5.21 4.01 -24.43
N MET A 358 -4.23 3.35 -23.81
CA MET A 358 -2.92 3.94 -23.56
C MET A 358 -2.22 4.23 -24.89
N ASP A 359 -2.20 5.51 -25.28
CA ASP A 359 -1.49 5.98 -26.46
C ASP A 359 -0.03 6.31 -26.12
N SER A 360 0.82 5.32 -26.20
CA SER A 360 2.24 5.46 -25.91
C SER A 360 3.07 4.35 -26.55
N SER A 361 4.39 4.40 -26.32
CA SER A 361 5.35 3.43 -26.84
C SER A 361 6.56 3.31 -25.91
N TYR A 362 7.30 2.23 -26.03
CA TYR A 362 8.52 1.95 -25.26
C TYR A 362 8.25 1.93 -23.74
N ILE A 363 7.17 1.22 -23.36
CA ILE A 363 6.81 1.00 -21.95
C ILE A 363 6.81 -0.50 -21.67
N ILE A 364 7.47 -0.92 -20.59
CA ILE A 364 7.36 -2.27 -20.04
C ILE A 364 6.49 -2.17 -18.78
N LEU A 365 5.56 -3.11 -18.59
CA LEU A 365 4.60 -3.10 -17.48
C LEU A 365 4.64 -4.45 -16.74
N PRO A 366 5.62 -4.64 -15.83
CA PRO A 366 5.67 -5.82 -14.99
C PRO A 366 4.55 -5.80 -13.96
N ASN A 367 3.90 -6.95 -13.73
CA ASN A 367 2.85 -7.13 -12.74
C ASN A 367 2.94 -8.53 -12.14
N GLY A 368 3.05 -8.64 -10.84
CA GLY A 368 2.93 -9.91 -10.14
C GLY A 368 1.46 -10.35 -10.05
N ASN A 369 1.15 -11.62 -10.26
CA ASN A 369 -0.24 -12.08 -10.22
C ASN A 369 -0.76 -12.38 -8.79
N PHE A 370 0.10 -12.29 -7.76
CA PHE A 370 -0.33 -12.23 -6.36
C PHE A 370 -0.57 -10.78 -5.89
N ASP A 371 -0.03 -9.81 -6.62
CA ASP A 371 -0.28 -8.41 -6.34
C ASP A 371 -1.73 -8.02 -6.69
N PRO A 372 -2.57 -7.58 -5.74
CA PRO A 372 -3.94 -7.17 -6.05
C PRO A 372 -4.02 -6.03 -7.06
N TRP A 373 -3.03 -5.17 -7.13
CA TRP A 373 -2.99 -4.04 -8.05
C TRP A 373 -2.90 -4.45 -9.52
N HIS A 374 -2.43 -5.70 -9.83
CA HIS A 374 -2.35 -6.17 -11.20
C HIS A 374 -3.71 -6.16 -11.93
N ALA A 375 -4.81 -6.28 -11.19
CA ALA A 375 -6.15 -6.26 -11.76
C ALA A 375 -6.48 -4.94 -12.47
N LEU A 376 -5.87 -3.83 -12.06
CA LEU A 376 -5.97 -2.52 -12.72
C LEU A 376 -4.77 -2.22 -13.62
N GLY A 377 -3.83 -3.14 -13.76
CA GLY A 377 -2.68 -3.06 -14.65
C GLY A 377 -3.04 -3.38 -16.10
N LYS A 378 -2.13 -3.07 -17.01
CA LYS A 378 -2.21 -3.53 -18.43
C LYS A 378 -1.49 -4.86 -18.58
N LEU A 379 -2.25 -5.93 -18.74
CA LEU A 379 -1.75 -7.32 -18.78
C LEU A 379 -1.59 -7.89 -20.19
N ASN A 380 -2.07 -7.19 -21.21
CA ASN A 380 -1.93 -7.57 -22.61
C ASN A 380 -1.71 -6.35 -23.50
N SER A 381 -1.15 -6.56 -24.67
CA SER A 381 -0.93 -5.51 -25.67
C SER A 381 -0.98 -6.07 -27.07
N THR A 382 -1.44 -5.26 -28.01
CA THR A 382 -1.42 -5.53 -29.45
C THR A 382 -0.23 -4.86 -30.15
N THR A 383 0.54 -4.04 -29.44
CA THR A 383 1.72 -3.34 -29.99
C THR A 383 3.01 -3.92 -29.40
N SER A 384 4.07 -3.97 -30.21
CA SER A 384 5.39 -4.46 -29.77
C SER A 384 6.16 -3.47 -28.90
N THR A 385 5.67 -2.24 -28.78
CA THR A 385 6.31 -1.16 -28.00
C THR A 385 5.68 -0.93 -26.63
N ILE A 386 4.58 -1.63 -26.31
CA ILE A 386 4.04 -1.75 -24.95
C ILE A 386 4.14 -3.23 -24.58
N VAL A 387 4.94 -3.54 -23.60
CA VAL A 387 5.31 -4.91 -23.22
C VAL A 387 4.81 -5.23 -21.80
N PRO A 388 3.60 -5.77 -21.66
CA PRO A 388 3.13 -6.31 -20.37
C PRO A 388 3.94 -7.55 -20.01
N VAL A 389 4.29 -7.68 -18.73
CA VAL A 389 5.00 -8.85 -18.20
C VAL A 389 4.27 -9.34 -16.95
N VAL A 390 3.53 -10.44 -17.07
CA VAL A 390 2.88 -11.06 -15.90
C VAL A 390 3.86 -12.02 -15.25
N ILE A 391 4.15 -11.78 -13.96
CA ILE A 391 5.11 -12.54 -13.18
C ILE A 391 4.34 -13.48 -12.24
N ASP A 392 4.51 -14.78 -12.47
CA ASP A 392 3.78 -15.80 -11.73
C ASP A 392 4.22 -15.85 -10.27
N GLU A 393 3.24 -15.88 -9.34
CA GLU A 393 3.44 -15.93 -7.89
C GLU A 393 4.30 -14.78 -7.32
N ALA A 394 4.43 -13.68 -8.07
CA ALA A 394 5.11 -12.49 -7.58
C ALA A 394 4.14 -11.51 -6.93
N ALA A 395 4.64 -10.82 -5.91
CA ALA A 395 3.95 -9.78 -5.17
C ALA A 395 4.18 -8.39 -5.78
N HIS A 396 3.71 -7.36 -5.09
CA HIS A 396 3.79 -5.96 -5.50
C HIS A 396 5.23 -5.49 -5.65
N CYS A 397 5.57 -4.98 -6.84
CA CYS A 397 6.89 -4.43 -7.17
C CYS A 397 8.08 -5.39 -6.98
N ALA A 398 7.86 -6.70 -7.02
CA ALA A 398 8.91 -7.70 -6.77
C ALA A 398 10.09 -7.60 -7.73
N ASP A 399 9.87 -7.15 -8.97
CA ASP A 399 10.90 -6.96 -10.00
C ASP A 399 11.84 -5.79 -9.72
N MET A 400 11.44 -4.81 -8.88
CA MET A 400 12.22 -3.62 -8.56
C MET A 400 13.44 -3.90 -7.66
N TYR A 401 13.45 -5.00 -6.93
CA TYR A 401 14.55 -5.34 -6.03
C TYR A 401 15.69 -6.06 -6.73
N ALA A 402 16.90 -5.92 -6.17
CA ALA A 402 18.06 -6.63 -6.67
C ALA A 402 17.87 -8.16 -6.67
N PRO A 403 18.36 -8.88 -7.70
CA PRO A 403 18.22 -10.32 -7.79
C PRO A 403 18.75 -11.07 -6.57
N LEU A 404 18.03 -12.10 -6.14
CA LEU A 404 18.40 -13.02 -5.07
C LEU A 404 18.56 -14.45 -5.58
N PRO A 405 19.42 -15.25 -4.95
CA PRO A 405 19.45 -16.70 -5.20
C PRO A 405 18.12 -17.42 -4.90
N SER A 406 17.26 -16.81 -4.09
CA SER A 406 15.95 -17.34 -3.71
C SER A 406 14.82 -16.89 -4.64
N ASP A 407 15.09 -16.04 -5.63
CA ASP A 407 14.07 -15.59 -6.59
C ASP A 407 13.45 -16.77 -7.33
N THR A 408 12.15 -16.67 -7.58
CA THR A 408 11.46 -17.67 -8.38
C THR A 408 11.98 -17.67 -9.83
N PRO A 409 11.91 -18.80 -10.54
CA PRO A 409 12.25 -18.83 -11.97
C PRO A 409 11.44 -17.81 -12.80
N ALA A 410 10.17 -17.54 -12.43
CA ALA A 410 9.32 -16.56 -13.10
C ALA A 410 9.84 -15.13 -12.90
N LEU A 411 10.23 -14.76 -11.69
CA LEU A 411 10.78 -13.44 -11.38
C LEU A 411 12.13 -13.23 -12.08
N THR A 412 13.01 -14.25 -12.05
CA THR A 412 14.29 -14.22 -12.78
C THR A 412 14.09 -14.05 -14.29
N ALA A 413 13.16 -14.79 -14.89
CA ALA A 413 12.85 -14.68 -16.30
C ALA A 413 12.28 -13.29 -16.66
N ALA A 414 11.41 -12.73 -15.82
CA ALA A 414 10.86 -11.40 -16.02
C ALA A 414 11.95 -10.31 -16.00
N ARG A 415 12.85 -10.32 -15.02
CA ARG A 415 13.98 -9.37 -14.99
C ARG A 415 14.89 -9.47 -16.19
N ASN A 416 15.17 -10.69 -16.65
CA ASN A 416 15.95 -10.90 -17.86
C ASN A 416 15.25 -10.37 -19.12
N LEU A 417 13.92 -10.55 -19.22
CA LEU A 417 13.11 -9.99 -20.30
C LEU A 417 13.13 -8.47 -20.29
N ILE A 418 12.91 -7.84 -19.13
CA ILE A 418 12.95 -6.39 -18.94
C ILE A 418 14.31 -5.84 -19.41
N ALA A 419 15.40 -6.41 -18.91
CA ALA A 419 16.76 -6.00 -19.26
C ALA A 419 17.04 -6.15 -20.76
N ALA A 420 16.65 -7.27 -21.37
CA ALA A 420 16.84 -7.51 -22.80
C ALA A 420 16.03 -6.53 -23.65
N GLN A 421 14.79 -6.24 -23.27
CA GLN A 421 13.92 -5.31 -23.97
C GLN A 421 14.43 -3.87 -23.90
N LEU A 422 14.88 -3.42 -22.73
CA LEU A 422 15.51 -2.11 -22.56
C LEU A 422 16.78 -2.01 -23.41
N HIS A 423 17.63 -3.03 -23.40
CA HIS A 423 18.85 -3.05 -24.21
C HIS A 423 18.54 -2.96 -25.72
N GLN A 424 17.55 -3.72 -26.20
CA GLN A 424 17.10 -3.66 -27.59
C GLN A 424 16.64 -2.25 -27.99
N TRP A 425 15.84 -1.61 -27.14
CA TRP A 425 15.34 -0.27 -27.42
C TRP A 425 16.44 0.79 -27.37
N LEU A 426 17.39 0.70 -26.42
CA LEU A 426 18.56 1.58 -26.37
C LEU A 426 19.38 1.54 -27.66
N GLN A 427 19.54 0.36 -28.27
CA GLN A 427 20.24 0.22 -29.56
C GLN A 427 19.47 0.84 -30.74
N SER A 428 18.16 0.98 -30.65
CA SER A 428 17.32 1.56 -31.71
C SER A 428 17.17 3.07 -31.67
N ILE A 429 17.52 3.69 -30.53
CA ILE A 429 17.40 5.15 -30.31
C ILE A 429 18.74 5.87 -30.62
N ASN A 430 19.85 5.16 -30.60
CA ASN A 430 21.17 5.60 -31.06
C ASN A 430 21.37 5.31 -32.52
#